data_09fc9230aee1a9162beb9556378dfc89
#
_entry.id   09fc9230aee1a9162beb9556378dfc89
#
_cell.length_a   1.000
_cell.length_b   1.000
_cell.length_c   1.000
_cell.angle_alpha   90.00
_cell.angle_beta   90.00
_cell.angle_gamma   90.00
#
_symmetry.space_group_name_H-M   'P 1'
#
loop_
_entity.id
_entity.type
_entity.pdbx_description
1 polymer ?
#
loop_
_entity_poly.entity_id
_entity_poly.type
_entity_poly.pdbx_seq_one_letter_code
_entity_poly.pdbx_strand_id
1 'polypeptide(L)'
;FKLGTDGGLLVDERMCTSIKNIFACGDVCSAGWTLAEQWFQMRLWSQARQMGHYAGKCMLAYANNRQDSLTMDFCFELFAHTTKFFNMKVVLLGRYHENDMKKYENLIRMTPGVEYIRVTLKDGRVHGCVFIGDTELEETFENLILNQIDVSSYGETLLDPNIDIADYFD
;
A
#
# COMPACT_ATOMS: atom_id res chain seq x y z
N PHE A 1 17.43 -21.41 -7.27
CA PHE A 1 16.64 -20.20 -7.02
C PHE A 1 17.44 -19.22 -6.15
N LYS A 2 17.35 -17.93 -6.48
CA LYS A 2 17.74 -16.87 -5.54
C LYS A 2 16.60 -16.67 -4.53
N LEU A 3 16.97 -16.41 -3.28
CA LEU A 3 16.01 -16.19 -2.20
C LEU A 3 16.11 -14.73 -1.73
N GLY A 4 14.99 -14.18 -1.30
CA GLY A 4 14.92 -12.93 -0.56
C GLY A 4 15.44 -13.09 0.87
N THR A 5 15.59 -11.97 1.58
CA THR A 5 16.04 -11.96 2.99
C THR A 5 15.10 -12.67 3.95
N ASP A 6 13.84 -12.80 3.57
CA ASP A 6 12.76 -13.49 4.30
C ASP A 6 12.62 -14.97 3.91
N GLY A 7 13.51 -15.49 3.04
CA GLY A 7 13.54 -16.88 2.58
C GLY A 7 12.58 -17.22 1.44
N GLY A 8 11.79 -16.26 0.94
CA GLY A 8 10.91 -16.44 -0.22
C GLY A 8 11.70 -16.48 -1.53
N LEU A 9 11.11 -17.05 -2.58
CA LEU A 9 11.69 -17.02 -3.93
C LEU A 9 11.78 -15.57 -4.42
N LEU A 10 12.98 -15.06 -4.65
CA LEU A 10 13.16 -13.70 -5.14
C LEU A 10 12.62 -13.58 -6.57
N VAL A 11 11.69 -12.66 -6.80
CA VAL A 11 11.11 -12.36 -8.11
C VAL A 11 11.33 -10.90 -8.48
N ASP A 12 11.46 -10.65 -9.78
CA ASP A 12 11.52 -9.30 -10.33
C ASP A 12 10.11 -8.68 -10.52
N GLU A 13 10.05 -7.47 -11.07
CA GLU A 13 8.80 -6.75 -11.35
C GLU A 13 7.88 -7.44 -12.38
N ARG A 14 8.33 -8.51 -13.00
CA ARG A 14 7.56 -9.36 -13.93
C ARG A 14 7.22 -10.73 -13.34
N MET A 15 7.37 -10.89 -12.03
CA MET A 15 7.17 -12.15 -11.31
C MET A 15 8.10 -13.28 -11.77
N CYS A 16 9.22 -12.96 -12.45
CA CYS A 16 10.20 -13.93 -12.88
C CYS A 16 11.15 -14.29 -11.74
N THR A 17 11.40 -15.57 -11.56
CA THR A 17 12.45 -16.05 -10.66
C THR A 17 13.84 -15.95 -11.31
N SER A 18 14.90 -16.28 -10.57
CA SER A 18 16.25 -16.39 -11.12
C SER A 18 16.44 -17.53 -12.13
N ILE A 19 15.45 -18.39 -12.31
CA ILE A 19 15.47 -19.48 -13.28
C ILE A 19 14.55 -19.12 -14.45
N LYS A 20 15.12 -19.17 -15.65
CA LYS A 20 14.40 -18.83 -16.89
C LYS A 20 13.10 -19.64 -17.03
N ASN A 21 12.03 -18.95 -17.42
CA ASN A 21 10.68 -19.49 -17.63
C ASN A 21 9.99 -20.04 -16.36
N ILE A 22 10.51 -19.70 -15.18
CA ILE A 22 9.83 -20.01 -13.91
C ILE A 22 9.41 -18.71 -13.24
N PHE A 23 8.12 -18.63 -12.94
CA PHE A 23 7.48 -17.51 -12.27
C PHE A 23 7.06 -17.92 -10.85
N ALA A 24 7.01 -16.98 -9.94
CA ALA A 24 6.47 -17.19 -8.60
C ALA A 24 5.67 -15.97 -8.16
N CYS A 25 4.61 -16.21 -7.38
CA CYS A 25 3.73 -15.15 -6.88
C CYS A 25 3.09 -15.56 -5.55
N GLY A 26 2.61 -14.59 -4.79
CA GLY A 26 1.98 -14.81 -3.49
C GLY A 26 2.99 -15.12 -2.39
N ASP A 27 2.57 -15.91 -1.40
CA ASP A 27 3.31 -16.10 -0.14
C ASP A 27 4.66 -16.81 -0.30
N VAL A 28 4.82 -17.57 -1.37
CA VAL A 28 6.06 -18.32 -1.67
C VAL A 28 7.21 -17.43 -2.13
N CYS A 29 6.91 -16.22 -2.61
CA CYS A 29 7.92 -15.33 -3.18
C CYS A 29 8.21 -14.11 -2.32
N SER A 30 9.33 -13.47 -2.63
CA SER A 30 9.75 -12.17 -2.11
C SER A 30 9.84 -11.20 -3.27
N ALA A 31 9.15 -10.06 -3.16
CA ALA A 31 9.20 -8.99 -4.14
C ALA A 31 10.61 -8.36 -4.19
N GLY A 32 11.28 -8.48 -5.33
CA GLY A 32 12.61 -7.94 -5.58
C GLY A 32 12.61 -6.57 -6.24
N TRP A 33 11.48 -5.87 -6.24
CA TRP A 33 11.33 -4.54 -6.84
C TRP A 33 10.88 -3.51 -5.79
N THR A 34 11.10 -2.23 -6.13
CA THR A 34 10.52 -1.09 -5.43
C THR A 34 9.95 -0.16 -6.50
N LEU A 35 8.66 -0.27 -6.76
CA LEU A 35 7.96 0.60 -7.71
C LEU A 35 7.54 1.90 -7.02
N ALA A 36 6.90 1.78 -5.86
CA ALA A 36 6.45 2.89 -5.04
C ALA A 36 6.88 2.67 -3.58
N GLU A 37 7.25 3.77 -2.91
CA GLU A 37 7.66 3.72 -1.50
C GLU A 37 6.52 3.25 -0.59
N GLN A 38 5.28 3.54 -0.97
CA GLN A 38 4.07 3.26 -0.20
C GLN A 38 3.54 1.84 -0.37
N TRP A 39 4.13 1.05 -1.27
CA TRP A 39 3.81 -0.37 -1.40
C TRP A 39 4.87 -1.24 -0.72
N PHE A 40 4.42 -2.31 -0.10
CA PHE A 40 5.25 -3.38 0.42
C PHE A 40 4.51 -4.70 0.38
N GLN A 41 5.26 -5.79 0.28
CA GLN A 41 4.66 -7.11 0.33
C GLN A 41 4.31 -7.48 1.77
N MET A 42 3.04 -7.83 1.96
CA MET A 42 2.55 -8.55 3.13
C MET A 42 1.91 -9.85 2.62
N ARG A 43 2.14 -10.97 3.30
CA ARG A 43 1.58 -12.26 2.88
C ARG A 43 0.10 -12.34 3.21
N LEU A 44 -0.70 -11.69 2.35
CA LEU A 44 -2.15 -11.60 2.44
C LEU A 44 -2.80 -12.28 1.24
N TRP A 45 -3.93 -12.90 1.45
CA TRP A 45 -4.71 -13.51 0.36
C TRP A 45 -5.00 -12.53 -0.79
N SER A 46 -5.34 -11.29 -0.46
CA SER A 46 -5.59 -10.24 -1.44
C SER A 46 -4.36 -9.95 -2.31
N GLN A 47 -3.19 -9.80 -1.70
CA GLN A 47 -1.94 -9.61 -2.45
C GLN A 47 -1.54 -10.84 -3.25
N ALA A 48 -1.68 -12.04 -2.68
CA ALA A 48 -1.40 -13.28 -3.41
C ALA A 48 -2.27 -13.39 -4.68
N ARG A 49 -3.54 -12.99 -4.60
CA ARG A 49 -4.45 -12.94 -5.75
C ARG A 49 -4.02 -11.89 -6.79
N GLN A 50 -3.67 -10.68 -6.37
CA GLN A 50 -3.18 -9.61 -7.25
C GLN A 50 -1.90 -10.04 -7.98
N MET A 51 -0.92 -10.56 -7.23
CA MET A 51 0.33 -11.07 -7.78
C MET A 51 0.09 -12.22 -8.76
N GLY A 52 -0.80 -13.16 -8.43
CA GLY A 52 -1.16 -14.28 -9.31
C GLY A 52 -1.81 -13.83 -10.61
N HIS A 53 -2.73 -12.86 -10.54
CA HIS A 53 -3.35 -12.28 -11.72
C HIS A 53 -2.31 -11.61 -12.64
N TYR A 54 -1.41 -10.82 -12.05
CA TYR A 54 -0.35 -10.14 -12.79
C TYR A 54 0.69 -11.13 -13.33
N ALA A 55 1.06 -12.16 -12.56
CA ALA A 55 1.95 -13.22 -13.03
C ALA A 55 1.39 -13.92 -14.28
N GLY A 56 0.08 -14.18 -14.33
CA GLY A 56 -0.60 -14.73 -15.52
C GLY A 56 -0.46 -13.82 -16.75
N LYS A 57 -0.60 -12.49 -16.59
CA LYS A 57 -0.34 -11.52 -17.66
C LYS A 57 1.13 -11.58 -18.11
N CYS A 58 2.07 -11.66 -17.18
CA CYS A 58 3.50 -11.77 -17.48
C CYS A 58 3.81 -13.06 -18.25
N MET A 59 3.32 -14.20 -17.80
CA MET A 59 3.52 -15.49 -18.47
C MET A 59 2.99 -15.46 -19.92
N LEU A 60 1.80 -14.89 -20.13
CA LEU A 60 1.22 -14.75 -21.48
C LEU A 60 2.08 -13.84 -22.37
N ALA A 61 2.56 -12.72 -21.83
CA ALA A 61 3.42 -11.79 -22.56
C ALA A 61 4.75 -12.46 -22.94
N TYR A 62 5.37 -13.21 -22.04
CA TYR A 62 6.58 -13.97 -22.32
C TYR A 62 6.36 -15.02 -23.40
N ALA A 63 5.25 -15.76 -23.35
CA ALA A 63 4.90 -16.76 -24.36
C ALA A 63 4.74 -16.15 -25.77
N ASN A 64 4.34 -14.89 -25.84
CA ASN A 64 4.12 -14.17 -27.09
C ASN A 64 5.27 -13.22 -27.47
N ASN A 65 6.40 -13.21 -26.76
CA ASN A 65 7.52 -12.30 -26.93
C ASN A 65 7.10 -10.80 -26.86
N ARG A 66 6.19 -10.45 -25.94
CA ARG A 66 5.65 -9.10 -25.73
C ARG A 66 5.94 -8.55 -24.34
N GLN A 67 6.95 -9.05 -23.66
CA GLN A 67 7.29 -8.65 -22.29
C GLN A 67 7.61 -7.15 -22.15
N ASP A 68 8.08 -6.50 -23.20
CA ASP A 68 8.39 -5.07 -23.19
C ASP A 68 7.15 -4.17 -23.20
N SER A 69 5.97 -4.73 -23.49
CA SER A 69 4.69 -4.01 -23.43
C SER A 69 4.02 -4.10 -22.04
N LEU A 70 4.62 -4.82 -21.10
CA LEU A 70 4.06 -4.95 -19.75
C LEU A 70 4.32 -3.70 -18.94
N THR A 71 3.25 -3.16 -18.38
CA THR A 71 3.29 -2.16 -17.32
C THR A 71 2.86 -2.82 -16.02
N MET A 72 3.57 -2.54 -14.94
CA MET A 72 3.19 -3.04 -13.62
C MET A 72 1.81 -2.52 -13.24
N ASP A 73 1.00 -3.36 -12.65
CA ASP A 73 -0.39 -3.06 -12.30
C ASP A 73 -0.45 -2.02 -11.17
N PHE A 74 -1.43 -1.12 -11.21
CA PHE A 74 -1.67 -0.08 -10.21
C PHE A 74 -1.75 -0.61 -8.77
N CYS A 75 -2.20 -1.85 -8.58
CA CYS A 75 -2.26 -2.48 -7.26
C CYS A 75 -0.88 -2.65 -6.56
N PHE A 76 0.22 -2.36 -7.26
CA PHE A 76 1.59 -2.35 -6.70
C PHE A 76 2.12 -0.93 -6.39
N GLU A 77 1.29 0.10 -6.54
CA GLU A 77 1.67 1.48 -6.22
C GLU A 77 1.36 1.86 -4.78
N LEU A 78 0.31 1.25 -4.20
CA LEU A 78 -0.10 1.50 -2.82
C LEU A 78 -0.42 0.19 -2.11
N PHE A 79 0.10 0.03 -0.89
CA PHE A 79 -0.41 -0.99 0.01
C PHE A 79 -1.78 -0.54 0.52
N ALA A 80 -2.80 -1.34 0.26
CA ALA A 80 -4.15 -1.14 0.78
C ALA A 80 -4.71 -2.46 1.29
N HIS A 81 -5.21 -2.47 2.52
CA HIS A 81 -5.84 -3.63 3.10
C HIS A 81 -7.05 -3.22 3.95
N THR A 82 -8.19 -3.82 3.64
CA THR A 82 -9.43 -3.63 4.40
C THR A 82 -9.83 -4.94 5.05
N THR A 83 -10.13 -4.88 6.33
CA THR A 83 -10.60 -6.02 7.11
C THR A 83 -11.64 -5.59 8.13
N LYS A 84 -12.17 -6.55 8.88
CA LYS A 84 -13.09 -6.29 9.98
C LYS A 84 -12.54 -6.96 11.25
N PHE A 85 -12.41 -6.19 12.32
CA PHE A 85 -11.90 -6.65 13.60
C PHE A 85 -12.77 -6.15 14.74
N PHE A 86 -13.22 -7.03 15.63
CA PHE A 86 -14.21 -6.73 16.68
C PHE A 86 -15.43 -5.96 16.17
N ASN A 87 -15.95 -6.35 15.03
CA ASN A 87 -17.07 -5.72 14.35
C ASN A 87 -16.83 -4.28 13.83
N MET A 88 -15.63 -3.75 13.94
CA MET A 88 -15.21 -2.47 13.39
C MET A 88 -14.50 -2.67 12.06
N LYS A 89 -14.78 -1.82 11.07
CA LYS A 89 -14.03 -1.73 9.82
C LYS A 89 -12.61 -1.27 10.14
N VAL A 90 -11.61 -1.89 9.52
CA VAL A 90 -10.21 -1.48 9.62
C VAL A 90 -9.66 -1.32 8.23
N VAL A 91 -9.13 -0.15 7.93
CA VAL A 91 -8.44 0.13 6.66
C VAL A 91 -7.02 0.55 6.95
N LEU A 92 -6.09 -0.07 6.24
CA LEU A 92 -4.65 0.17 6.35
C LEU A 92 -4.16 0.63 4.99
N LEU A 93 -3.54 1.80 4.92
CA LEU A 93 -3.00 2.37 3.69
C LEU A 93 -1.51 2.67 3.83
N GLY A 94 -0.76 2.44 2.76
CA GLY A 94 0.65 2.78 2.64
C GLY A 94 1.52 2.21 3.77
N ARG A 95 2.52 2.97 4.19
CA ARG A 95 3.46 2.62 5.27
C ARG A 95 2.88 2.88 6.67
N TYR A 96 1.69 2.40 6.92
CA TYR A 96 0.95 2.61 8.16
C TYR A 96 1.67 2.16 9.44
N HIS A 97 2.67 1.30 9.35
CA HIS A 97 3.39 0.70 10.49
C HIS A 97 4.69 1.42 10.86
N GLU A 98 5.06 2.48 10.15
CA GLU A 98 6.28 3.24 10.45
C GLU A 98 6.14 4.00 11.77
N ASN A 99 7.16 3.89 12.64
CA ASN A 99 7.15 4.43 13.99
C ASN A 99 8.44 5.18 14.38
N ASP A 100 9.35 5.43 13.43
CA ASP A 100 10.56 6.20 13.72
C ASP A 100 10.21 7.69 13.87
N MET A 101 9.98 8.15 15.12
CA MET A 101 9.61 9.52 15.46
C MET A 101 10.65 10.59 15.03
N LYS A 102 11.83 10.19 14.57
CA LYS A 102 12.81 11.12 13.99
C LYS A 102 12.54 11.43 12.52
N LYS A 103 11.78 10.55 11.86
CA LYS A 103 11.51 10.63 10.42
C LYS A 103 10.04 10.85 10.11
N TYR A 104 9.17 10.47 11.03
CA TYR A 104 7.72 10.45 10.81
C TYR A 104 7.01 11.22 11.91
N GLU A 105 6.03 11.99 11.51
CA GLU A 105 5.05 12.62 12.39
C GLU A 105 3.77 11.79 12.37
N ASN A 106 3.10 11.63 13.50
CA ASN A 106 1.82 10.95 13.58
C ASN A 106 0.74 11.91 14.07
N LEU A 107 -0.27 12.12 13.25
CA LEU A 107 -1.51 12.78 13.65
C LEU A 107 -2.51 11.70 14.08
N ILE A 108 -3.18 11.92 15.20
CA ILE A 108 -4.13 10.95 15.76
C ILE A 108 -5.43 11.65 16.12
N ARG A 109 -6.55 11.09 15.62
CA ARG A 109 -7.89 11.42 16.10
C ARG A 109 -8.54 10.16 16.67
N MET A 110 -9.13 10.26 17.84
CA MET A 110 -9.81 9.13 18.49
C MET A 110 -11.09 9.59 19.17
N THR A 111 -12.19 8.96 18.78
CA THR A 111 -13.49 9.07 19.46
C THR A 111 -13.80 7.71 20.09
N PRO A 112 -13.70 7.58 21.45
CA PRO A 112 -13.86 6.29 22.13
C PRO A 112 -15.14 5.56 21.75
N GLY A 113 -15.00 4.30 21.31
CA GLY A 113 -16.12 3.44 20.91
C GLY A 113 -16.68 3.75 19.50
N VAL A 114 -16.19 4.76 18.80
CA VAL A 114 -16.67 5.17 17.47
C VAL A 114 -15.59 4.98 16.42
N GLU A 115 -14.46 5.69 16.55
CA GLU A 115 -13.41 5.69 15.54
C GLU A 115 -12.01 5.86 16.14
N TYR A 116 -11.02 5.39 15.42
CA TYR A 116 -9.61 5.72 15.59
C TYR A 116 -8.97 5.96 14.22
N ILE A 117 -8.30 7.10 14.10
CA ILE A 117 -7.56 7.49 12.89
C ILE A 117 -6.13 7.80 13.28
N ARG A 118 -5.18 7.21 12.57
CA ARG A 118 -3.78 7.60 12.63
C ARG A 118 -3.28 7.88 11.23
N VAL A 119 -2.71 9.05 11.02
CA VAL A 119 -2.04 9.45 9.79
C VAL A 119 -0.56 9.61 10.08
N THR A 120 0.28 8.93 9.33
CA THR A 120 1.73 9.02 9.40
C THR A 120 2.21 9.93 8.28
N LEU A 121 2.87 11.02 8.64
CA LEU A 121 3.44 11.99 7.72
C LEU A 121 4.95 11.82 7.63
N LYS A 122 5.49 12.07 6.44
CA LYS A 122 6.92 12.17 6.17
C LYS A 122 7.15 13.39 5.25
N ASP A 123 7.97 14.33 5.71
CA ASP A 123 8.26 15.56 4.97
C ASP A 123 6.99 16.30 4.49
N GLY A 124 5.98 16.42 5.37
CA GLY A 124 4.71 17.08 5.09
C GLY A 124 3.76 16.32 4.16
N ARG A 125 4.02 15.05 3.84
CA ARG A 125 3.21 14.23 2.93
C ARG A 125 2.67 13.01 3.65
N VAL A 126 1.46 12.59 3.29
CA VAL A 126 0.87 11.37 3.86
C VAL A 126 1.65 10.16 3.36
N HIS A 127 2.16 9.36 4.30
CA HIS A 127 2.98 8.19 4.03
C HIS A 127 2.24 6.88 4.34
N GLY A 128 1.32 6.91 5.28
CA GLY A 128 0.46 5.78 5.61
C GLY A 128 -0.63 6.14 6.59
N CYS A 129 -1.70 5.34 6.61
CA CYS A 129 -2.87 5.58 7.47
C CYS A 129 -3.39 4.29 8.09
N VAL A 130 -3.98 4.45 9.28
CA VAL A 130 -4.81 3.44 9.95
C VAL A 130 -6.15 4.08 10.25
N PHE A 131 -7.23 3.48 9.73
CA PHE A 131 -8.60 3.86 10.01
C PHE A 131 -9.33 2.71 10.68
N ILE A 132 -9.99 2.96 11.79
CA ILE A 132 -10.83 1.98 12.52
C ILE A 132 -12.17 2.63 12.78
N GLY A 133 -13.26 1.96 12.38
CA GLY A 133 -14.62 2.48 12.41
C GLY A 133 -15.06 2.99 11.02
N ASP A 134 -16.19 3.70 10.98
CA ASP A 134 -16.72 4.33 9.77
C ASP A 134 -16.20 5.78 9.71
N THR A 135 -15.02 5.96 9.12
CA THR A 135 -14.26 7.21 9.13
C THR A 135 -14.50 8.09 7.92
N GLU A 136 -14.99 7.50 6.81
CA GLU A 136 -15.30 8.17 5.52
C GLU A 136 -14.15 8.98 4.91
N LEU A 137 -12.89 8.74 5.36
CA LEU A 137 -11.69 9.47 4.92
C LEU A 137 -10.77 8.64 4.02
N GLU A 138 -11.09 7.36 3.81
CA GLU A 138 -10.17 6.40 3.20
C GLU A 138 -9.78 6.80 1.78
N GLU A 139 -10.75 7.24 0.97
CA GLU A 139 -10.53 7.61 -0.43
C GLU A 139 -9.69 8.88 -0.54
N THR A 140 -9.99 9.90 0.26
CA THR A 140 -9.22 11.15 0.30
C THR A 140 -7.76 10.88 0.66
N PHE A 141 -7.52 10.08 1.71
CA PHE A 141 -6.14 9.78 2.13
C PHE A 141 -5.43 8.83 1.16
N GLU A 142 -6.13 7.94 0.48
CA GLU A 142 -5.57 7.16 -0.63
C GLU A 142 -5.05 8.09 -1.74
N ASN A 143 -5.85 9.07 -2.14
CA ASN A 143 -5.47 10.09 -3.12
C ASN A 143 -4.28 10.95 -2.65
N LEU A 144 -4.27 11.37 -1.38
CA LEU A 144 -3.14 12.12 -0.81
C LEU A 144 -1.83 11.32 -0.84
N ILE A 145 -1.90 10.01 -0.55
CA ILE A 145 -0.72 9.13 -0.62
C ILE A 145 -0.27 8.94 -2.07
N LEU A 146 -1.17 8.61 -2.99
CA LEU A 146 -0.83 8.32 -4.38
C LEU A 146 -0.25 9.54 -5.09
N ASN A 147 -0.83 10.71 -4.86
CA ASN A 147 -0.41 11.96 -5.50
C ASN A 147 0.71 12.69 -4.74
N GLN A 148 1.10 12.18 -3.56
CA GLN A 148 2.14 12.78 -2.71
C GLN A 148 1.94 14.29 -2.50
N ILE A 149 0.69 14.68 -2.20
CA ILE A 149 0.33 16.09 -1.97
C ILE A 149 0.93 16.56 -0.64
N ASP A 150 1.51 17.76 -0.65
CA ASP A 150 2.03 18.40 0.56
C ASP A 150 0.89 18.95 1.41
N VAL A 151 0.74 18.41 2.61
CA VAL A 151 -0.30 18.75 3.57
C VAL A 151 0.25 19.49 4.79
N SER A 152 1.51 19.92 4.78
CA SER A 152 2.16 20.55 5.92
C SER A 152 1.47 21.83 6.38
N SER A 153 0.78 22.55 5.48
CA SER A 153 0.03 23.76 5.82
C SER A 153 -1.22 23.51 6.67
N TYR A 154 -1.72 22.28 6.69
CA TYR A 154 -2.92 21.92 7.45
C TYR A 154 -2.61 21.52 8.89
N GLY A 155 -1.44 20.91 9.15
CA GLY A 155 -1.04 20.48 10.49
C GLY A 155 -2.11 19.60 11.15
N GLU A 156 -2.46 19.90 12.40
CA GLU A 156 -3.47 19.15 13.16
C GLU A 156 -4.90 19.30 12.56
N THR A 157 -5.17 20.35 11.78
CA THR A 157 -6.49 20.57 11.17
C THR A 157 -6.81 19.54 10.08
N LEU A 158 -5.80 18.80 9.60
CA LEU A 158 -6.00 17.69 8.65
C LEU A 158 -6.97 16.62 9.17
N LEU A 159 -7.10 16.49 10.48
CA LEU A 159 -8.01 15.54 11.13
C LEU A 159 -9.14 16.22 11.92
N ASP A 160 -9.40 17.51 11.72
CA ASP A 160 -10.49 18.20 12.40
C ASP A 160 -11.86 17.65 11.88
N PRO A 161 -12.72 17.12 12.76
CA PRO A 161 -14.01 16.54 12.35
C PRO A 161 -15.01 17.60 11.80
N ASN A 162 -14.75 18.88 12.00
CA ASN A 162 -15.58 19.97 11.48
C ASN A 162 -15.14 20.47 10.11
N ILE A 163 -14.05 19.94 9.59
CA ILE A 163 -13.52 20.28 8.26
C ILE A 163 -13.72 19.08 7.35
N ASP A 164 -14.48 19.26 6.28
CA ASP A 164 -14.53 18.27 5.21
C ASP A 164 -13.25 18.38 4.39
N ILE A 165 -12.30 17.50 4.70
CA ILE A 165 -11.01 17.54 4.05
C ILE A 165 -11.09 17.15 2.57
N ALA A 166 -12.12 16.39 2.16
CA ALA A 166 -12.33 16.03 0.76
C ALA A 166 -12.56 17.28 -0.11
N ASP A 167 -13.28 18.30 0.40
CA ASP A 167 -13.53 19.55 -0.32
C ASP A 167 -12.25 20.31 -0.74
N TYR A 168 -11.09 19.99 -0.13
CA TYR A 168 -9.82 20.65 -0.44
C TYR A 168 -8.96 19.87 -1.44
N PHE A 169 -9.29 18.61 -1.72
CA PHE A 169 -8.42 17.72 -2.50
C PHE A 169 -9.14 16.97 -3.62
N ASP A 170 -10.42 17.27 -3.87
CA ASP A 170 -11.20 16.77 -5.01
C ASP A 170 -10.99 17.56 -6.30
#